data_79281f9b4f94c87cd772263650a2c5eb
#
_entry.id   79281f9b4f94c87cd772263650a2c5eb
#
_cell.length_a   1.000
_cell.length_b   1.000
_cell.length_c   1.000
_cell.angle_alpha   90.00
_cell.angle_beta   90.00
_cell.angle_gamma   90.00
#
_symmetry.space_group_name_H-M   'P 1'
#
loop_
_entity.id
_entity.type
_entity.pdbx_description
1 polymer ?
#
loop_
_entity_poly.entity_id
_entity_poly.type
_entity_poly.pdbx_seq_one_letter_code
_entity_poly.pdbx_strand_id
1 'polypeptide(L)'
;KIGDAFALKFFTAFMMHTGFTKTEIGLVVKAVLTTGSIIGAMLGGLWMIRLGLRRAMLMFAIVQAVTNLGYLLLASVGKSYAVMVGAVALDALASGMGNIASVALMMALCDRRFSAFQYAVLSMVALLPRYTLGGPAGWLADNGGWSVYYWTSFALALPGIALVLLMRRRIDTLDASQNE
;
A
#
# COMPACT_ATOMS: atom_id res chain seq x y z
N LYS A 1 3.16 -3.24 4.32
CA LYS A 1 2.92 -1.83 3.88
C LYS A 1 4.17 -0.93 3.86
N ILE A 2 5.35 -1.48 4.14
CA ILE A 2 6.60 -0.69 4.14
C ILE A 2 6.91 -0.16 2.74
N GLY A 3 6.82 -1.01 1.71
CA GLY A 3 7.05 -0.62 0.32
C GLY A 3 6.10 0.47 -0.18
N ASP A 4 4.82 0.37 0.15
CA ASP A 4 3.81 1.38 -0.19
C ASP A 4 4.07 2.73 0.50
N ALA A 5 4.37 2.69 1.81
CA ALA A 5 4.73 3.89 2.57
C ALA A 5 5.99 4.55 2.00
N PHE A 6 6.94 3.76 1.51
CA PHE A 6 8.16 4.25 0.85
C PHE A 6 7.82 4.87 -0.51
N ALA A 7 7.07 4.17 -1.38
CA ALA A 7 6.71 4.65 -2.73
C ALA A 7 6.00 6.01 -2.70
N LEU A 8 5.07 6.20 -1.77
CA LEU A 8 4.26 7.41 -1.68
C LEU A 8 4.96 8.58 -0.96
N LYS A 9 6.12 8.34 -0.32
CA LYS A 9 6.79 9.36 0.49
C LYS A 9 7.20 10.58 -0.33
N PHE A 10 7.79 10.37 -1.49
CA PHE A 10 8.24 11.42 -2.40
C PHE A 10 7.45 11.45 -3.72
N PHE A 11 6.24 10.91 -3.70
CA PHE A 11 5.36 10.85 -4.86
C PHE A 11 5.16 12.20 -5.55
N THR A 12 4.91 13.27 -4.79
CA THR A 12 4.73 14.62 -5.34
C THR A 12 6.00 15.15 -5.98
N ALA A 13 7.17 14.89 -5.36
CA ALA A 13 8.47 15.29 -5.92
C ALA A 13 8.76 14.54 -7.22
N PHE A 14 8.48 13.23 -7.25
CA PHE A 14 8.57 12.42 -8.47
C PHE A 14 7.68 12.93 -9.59
N MET A 15 6.42 13.23 -9.32
CA MET A 15 5.50 13.77 -10.32
C MET A 15 5.98 15.12 -10.88
N MET A 16 6.48 16.01 -10.02
CA MET A 16 7.06 17.29 -10.46
C MET A 16 8.32 17.07 -11.31
N HIS A 17 9.17 16.13 -10.94
CA HIS A 17 10.37 15.78 -11.73
C HIS A 17 10.00 15.21 -13.11
N THR A 18 8.89 14.47 -13.21
CA THR A 18 8.36 13.95 -14.48
C THR A 18 7.71 15.05 -15.35
N GLY A 19 7.58 16.26 -14.83
CA GLY A 19 7.11 17.44 -15.58
C GLY A 19 5.63 17.79 -15.35
N PHE A 20 4.97 17.21 -14.34
CA PHE A 20 3.61 17.60 -13.96
C PHE A 20 3.62 18.80 -13.03
N THR A 21 2.65 19.69 -13.20
CA THR A 21 2.48 20.88 -12.35
C THR A 21 1.82 20.51 -11.01
N LYS A 22 2.03 21.33 -9.98
CA LYS A 22 1.40 21.15 -8.66
C LYS A 22 -0.14 21.14 -8.75
N THR A 23 -0.70 21.93 -9.66
CA THR A 23 -2.15 22.01 -9.87
C THR A 23 -2.69 20.71 -10.47
N GLU A 24 -2.02 20.16 -11.48
CA GLU A 24 -2.37 18.86 -12.09
C GLU A 24 -2.32 17.73 -11.07
N ILE A 25 -1.26 17.68 -10.26
CA ILE A 25 -1.11 16.70 -9.18
C ILE A 25 -2.21 16.88 -8.14
N GLY A 26 -2.50 18.12 -7.71
CA GLY A 26 -3.51 18.41 -6.70
C GLY A 26 -4.92 18.05 -7.12
N LEU A 27 -5.31 18.33 -8.36
CA LEU A 27 -6.65 18.08 -8.87
C LEU A 27 -6.84 16.63 -9.33
N VAL A 28 -6.01 16.18 -10.28
CA VAL A 28 -6.21 14.88 -10.94
C VAL A 28 -5.81 13.74 -9.99
N VAL A 29 -4.60 13.81 -9.45
CA VAL A 29 -4.07 12.73 -8.62
C VAL A 29 -4.88 12.57 -7.33
N LYS A 30 -5.22 13.68 -6.66
CA LYS A 30 -6.00 13.61 -5.42
C LYS A 30 -7.40 13.04 -5.64
N ALA A 31 -8.07 13.44 -6.72
CA ALA A 31 -9.38 12.90 -7.08
C ALA A 31 -9.30 11.38 -7.36
N VAL A 32 -8.33 10.96 -8.17
CA VAL A 32 -8.13 9.55 -8.53
C VAL A 32 -7.73 8.71 -7.31
N LEU A 33 -6.83 9.20 -6.45
CA LEU A 33 -6.44 8.53 -5.22
C LEU A 33 -7.63 8.33 -4.28
N THR A 34 -8.45 9.36 -4.08
CA THR A 34 -9.59 9.30 -3.15
C THR A 34 -10.66 8.33 -3.68
N THR A 35 -11.10 8.51 -4.91
CA THR A 35 -12.13 7.64 -5.50
C THR A 35 -11.65 6.20 -5.64
N GLY A 36 -10.42 6.00 -6.12
CA GLY A 36 -9.81 4.68 -6.27
C GLY A 36 -9.66 3.95 -4.94
N SER A 37 -9.23 4.62 -3.87
CA SER A 37 -9.08 3.99 -2.55
C SER A 37 -10.42 3.60 -1.93
N ILE A 38 -11.49 4.39 -2.13
CA ILE A 38 -12.85 4.05 -1.67
C ILE A 38 -13.36 2.80 -2.41
N ILE A 39 -13.27 2.80 -3.75
CA ILE A 39 -13.68 1.65 -4.57
C ILE A 39 -12.83 0.43 -4.20
N GLY A 40 -11.52 0.60 -4.05
CA GLY A 40 -10.62 -0.46 -3.63
C GLY A 40 -10.98 -1.05 -2.26
N ALA A 41 -11.33 -0.22 -1.28
CA ALA A 41 -11.76 -0.69 0.03
C ALA A 41 -13.07 -1.50 -0.05
N MET A 42 -14.04 -1.06 -0.86
CA MET A 42 -15.29 -1.79 -1.07
C MET A 42 -15.05 -3.16 -1.74
N LEU A 43 -14.27 -3.18 -2.83
CA LEU A 43 -13.91 -4.41 -3.52
C LEU A 43 -13.08 -5.34 -2.61
N GLY A 44 -12.15 -4.77 -1.87
CA GLY A 44 -11.32 -5.51 -0.90
C GLY A 44 -12.15 -6.19 0.18
N GLY A 45 -13.14 -5.50 0.74
CA GLY A 45 -14.08 -6.07 1.69
C GLY A 45 -14.89 -7.22 1.11
N LEU A 46 -15.47 -7.04 -0.08
CA LEU A 46 -16.24 -8.08 -0.78
C LEU A 46 -15.39 -9.31 -1.10
N TRP A 47 -14.17 -9.12 -1.57
CA TRP A 47 -13.28 -10.24 -1.89
C TRP A 47 -12.77 -10.95 -0.64
N MET A 48 -12.56 -10.21 0.45
CA MET A 48 -12.14 -10.79 1.73
C MET A 48 -13.21 -11.75 2.30
N ILE A 49 -14.50 -11.43 2.16
CA ILE A 49 -15.61 -12.31 2.56
C ILE A 49 -15.57 -13.64 1.78
N ARG A 50 -15.20 -13.60 0.49
CA ARG A 50 -15.17 -14.80 -0.37
C ARG A 50 -13.89 -15.62 -0.23
N LEU A 51 -12.75 -14.96 -0.07
CA LEU A 51 -11.42 -15.59 -0.10
C LEU A 51 -10.90 -15.96 1.29
N GLY A 52 -11.48 -15.39 2.35
CA GLY A 52 -10.93 -15.41 3.70
C GLY A 52 -9.76 -14.43 3.86
N LEU A 53 -9.47 -14.08 5.11
CA LEU A 53 -8.49 -13.05 5.47
C LEU A 53 -7.10 -13.32 4.87
N ARG A 54 -6.60 -14.54 5.02
CA ARG A 54 -5.23 -14.90 4.56
C ARG A 54 -5.04 -14.74 3.06
N ARG A 55 -5.94 -15.35 2.26
CA ARG A 55 -5.81 -15.33 0.79
C ARG A 55 -5.98 -13.92 0.26
N ALA A 56 -6.92 -13.16 0.82
CA ALA A 56 -7.14 -11.76 0.48
C ALA A 56 -5.89 -10.93 0.77
N MET A 57 -5.29 -11.07 1.95
CA MET A 57 -4.06 -10.34 2.31
C MET A 57 -2.90 -10.64 1.35
N LEU A 58 -2.67 -11.91 1.00
CA LEU A 58 -1.62 -12.29 0.05
C LEU A 58 -1.87 -11.68 -1.33
N MET A 59 -3.09 -11.82 -1.83
CA MET A 59 -3.47 -11.29 -3.14
C MET A 59 -3.31 -9.76 -3.18
N PHE A 60 -3.80 -9.06 -2.16
CA PHE A 60 -3.70 -7.61 -2.11
C PHE A 60 -2.25 -7.13 -1.95
N ALA A 61 -1.41 -7.85 -1.19
CA ALA A 61 0.01 -7.54 -1.07
C ALA A 61 0.76 -7.72 -2.40
N ILE A 62 0.43 -8.76 -3.19
CA ILE A 62 0.99 -8.98 -4.52
C ILE A 62 0.52 -7.89 -5.48
N VAL A 63 -0.78 -7.59 -5.52
CA VAL A 63 -1.33 -6.53 -6.36
C VAL A 63 -0.67 -5.19 -6.03
N GLN A 64 -0.51 -4.85 -4.75
CA GLN A 64 0.16 -3.64 -4.30
C GLN A 64 1.65 -3.58 -4.75
N ALA A 65 2.35 -4.70 -4.67
CA ALA A 65 3.74 -4.76 -5.15
C ALA A 65 3.82 -4.54 -6.68
N VAL A 66 2.89 -5.14 -7.43
CA VAL A 66 2.84 -4.98 -8.89
C VAL A 66 2.46 -3.55 -9.30
N THR A 67 1.53 -2.89 -8.59
CA THR A 67 1.15 -1.52 -8.91
C THR A 67 2.30 -0.52 -8.73
N ASN A 68 3.24 -0.78 -7.81
CA ASN A 68 4.46 0.03 -7.68
C ASN A 68 5.31 0.05 -8.97
N LEU A 69 5.24 -1.01 -9.79
CA LEU A 69 5.91 -1.04 -11.10
C LEU A 69 5.26 -0.07 -12.11
N GLY A 70 4.01 0.34 -11.90
CA GLY A 70 3.36 1.37 -12.69
C GLY A 70 4.08 2.73 -12.60
N TYR A 71 4.62 3.05 -11.43
CA TYR A 71 5.44 4.26 -11.25
C TYR A 71 6.82 4.13 -11.92
N LEU A 72 7.38 2.91 -11.97
CA LEU A 72 8.60 2.65 -12.71
C LEU A 72 8.39 2.86 -14.23
N LEU A 73 7.24 2.40 -14.75
CA LEU A 73 6.85 2.67 -16.13
C LEU A 73 6.72 4.17 -16.40
N LEU A 74 6.08 4.91 -15.48
CA LEU A 74 5.97 6.36 -15.60
C LEU A 74 7.34 7.05 -15.56
N ALA A 75 8.27 6.55 -14.75
CA ALA A 75 9.64 7.07 -14.70
C ALA A 75 10.40 6.86 -16.03
N SER A 76 10.10 5.78 -16.76
CA SER A 76 10.75 5.48 -18.05
C SER A 76 10.11 6.20 -19.24
N VAL A 77 8.77 6.35 -19.25
CA VAL A 77 8.02 6.98 -20.35
C VAL A 77 8.04 8.51 -20.25
N GLY A 78 8.21 9.06 -19.05
CA GLY A 78 8.17 10.50 -18.81
C GLY A 78 6.74 11.03 -18.72
N LYS A 79 6.52 12.31 -19.08
CA LYS A 79 5.22 12.98 -18.94
C LYS A 79 4.16 12.37 -19.84
N SER A 80 3.33 11.51 -19.29
CA SER A 80 2.17 10.91 -19.95
C SER A 80 0.98 10.87 -19.00
N TYR A 81 -0.09 11.59 -19.32
CA TYR A 81 -1.30 11.64 -18.48
C TYR A 81 -1.99 10.27 -18.38
N ALA A 82 -2.02 9.51 -19.47
CA ALA A 82 -2.65 8.19 -19.48
C ALA A 82 -1.91 7.22 -18.54
N VAL A 83 -0.58 7.20 -18.58
CA VAL A 83 0.24 6.35 -17.70
C VAL A 83 0.14 6.82 -16.26
N MET A 84 0.17 8.14 -16.01
CA MET A 84 0.01 8.72 -14.68
C MET A 84 -1.33 8.31 -14.05
N VAL A 85 -2.43 8.59 -14.74
CA VAL A 85 -3.78 8.28 -14.23
C VAL A 85 -3.96 6.78 -14.02
N GLY A 86 -3.48 5.96 -14.97
CA GLY A 86 -3.53 4.50 -14.87
C GLY A 86 -2.74 3.95 -13.68
N ALA A 87 -1.49 4.39 -13.52
CA ALA A 87 -0.65 3.97 -12.40
C ALA A 87 -1.25 4.39 -11.05
N VAL A 88 -1.68 5.65 -10.92
CA VAL A 88 -2.29 6.16 -9.70
C VAL A 88 -3.62 5.48 -9.39
N ALA A 89 -4.47 5.21 -10.39
CA ALA A 89 -5.75 4.53 -10.20
C ALA A 89 -5.56 3.08 -9.72
N LEU A 90 -4.66 2.33 -10.35
CA LEU A 90 -4.37 0.96 -9.96
C LEU A 90 -3.75 0.90 -8.56
N ASP A 91 -2.83 1.81 -8.25
CA ASP A 91 -2.23 1.90 -6.92
C ASP A 91 -3.26 2.28 -5.84
N ALA A 92 -4.15 3.24 -6.12
CA ALA A 92 -5.23 3.63 -5.23
C ALA A 92 -6.19 2.47 -4.92
N LEU A 93 -6.58 1.70 -5.93
CA LEU A 93 -7.41 0.50 -5.77
C LEU A 93 -6.69 -0.53 -4.87
N ALA A 94 -5.45 -0.86 -5.20
CA ALA A 94 -4.65 -1.82 -4.44
C ALA A 94 -4.42 -1.37 -2.98
N SER A 95 -4.13 -0.08 -2.78
CA SER A 95 -3.95 0.52 -1.46
C SER A 95 -5.24 0.45 -0.63
N GLY A 96 -6.39 0.73 -1.24
CA GLY A 96 -7.71 0.59 -0.61
C GLY A 96 -7.98 -0.84 -0.14
N MET A 97 -7.77 -1.83 -1.01
CA MET A 97 -7.88 -3.25 -0.67
C MET A 97 -6.93 -3.65 0.46
N GLY A 98 -5.66 -3.25 0.37
CA GLY A 98 -4.66 -3.54 1.39
C GLY A 98 -4.94 -2.87 2.74
N ASN A 99 -5.56 -1.69 2.74
CA ASN A 99 -5.97 -0.99 3.96
C ASN A 99 -7.03 -1.78 4.71
N ILE A 100 -8.10 -2.20 4.03
CA ILE A 100 -9.20 -2.96 4.65
C ILE A 100 -8.70 -4.29 5.22
N ALA A 101 -7.85 -5.02 4.49
CA ALA A 101 -7.26 -6.26 4.97
C ALA A 101 -6.35 -6.05 6.19
N SER A 102 -5.59 -4.95 6.22
CA SER A 102 -4.74 -4.61 7.37
C SER A 102 -5.56 -4.27 8.62
N VAL A 103 -6.67 -3.53 8.46
CA VAL A 103 -7.61 -3.22 9.54
C VAL A 103 -8.25 -4.51 10.07
N ALA A 104 -8.72 -5.38 9.19
CA ALA A 104 -9.30 -6.66 9.56
C ALA A 104 -8.31 -7.55 10.33
N LEU A 105 -7.06 -7.62 9.87
CA LEU A 105 -6.01 -8.35 10.60
C LEU A 105 -5.77 -7.76 11.99
N MET A 106 -5.65 -6.43 12.11
CA MET A 106 -5.46 -5.78 13.41
C MET A 106 -6.64 -6.05 14.34
N MET A 107 -7.87 -6.01 13.84
CA MET A 107 -9.05 -6.34 14.63
C MET A 107 -9.08 -7.83 15.06
N ALA A 108 -8.68 -8.74 14.16
CA ALA A 108 -8.61 -10.16 14.46
C ALA A 108 -7.54 -10.52 15.52
N LEU A 109 -6.50 -9.70 15.64
CA LEU A 109 -5.45 -9.86 16.65
C LEU A 109 -5.83 -9.30 18.03
N CYS A 110 -6.87 -8.46 18.10
CA CYS A 110 -7.28 -7.83 19.35
C CYS A 110 -8.17 -8.75 20.19
N ASP A 111 -7.88 -8.86 21.49
CA ASP A 111 -8.75 -9.49 22.46
C ASP A 111 -9.98 -8.60 22.71
N ARG A 112 -11.17 -9.20 22.77
CA ARG A 112 -12.44 -8.48 23.01
C ARG A 112 -12.42 -7.62 24.29
N ARG A 113 -11.63 -8.03 25.30
CA ARG A 113 -11.56 -7.36 26.61
C ARG A 113 -10.78 -6.05 26.58
N PHE A 114 -9.77 -5.92 25.70
CA PHE A 114 -8.87 -4.77 25.60
C PHE A 114 -8.73 -4.25 24.18
N SER A 115 -9.74 -4.48 23.35
CA SER A 115 -9.68 -4.25 21.90
C SER A 115 -9.26 -2.84 21.50
N ALA A 116 -9.80 -1.81 22.16
CA ALA A 116 -9.50 -0.42 21.83
C ALA A 116 -8.01 -0.07 22.07
N PHE A 117 -7.45 -0.48 23.20
CA PHE A 117 -6.05 -0.23 23.52
C PHE A 117 -5.11 -1.00 22.60
N GLN A 118 -5.37 -2.29 22.40
CA GLN A 118 -4.56 -3.13 21.52
C GLN A 118 -4.58 -2.65 20.05
N TYR A 119 -5.76 -2.28 19.55
CA TYR A 119 -5.90 -1.71 18.22
C TYR A 119 -5.13 -0.39 18.08
N ALA A 120 -5.18 0.49 19.08
CA ALA A 120 -4.43 1.75 19.07
C ALA A 120 -2.91 1.49 19.00
N VAL A 121 -2.38 0.56 19.81
CA VAL A 121 -0.96 0.18 19.79
C VAL A 121 -0.56 -0.43 18.46
N LEU A 122 -1.34 -1.38 17.92
CA LEU A 122 -1.06 -1.99 16.62
C LEU A 122 -1.09 -0.97 15.48
N SER A 123 -2.05 -0.03 15.51
CA SER A 123 -2.14 1.06 14.54
C SER A 123 -0.93 1.98 14.61
N MET A 124 -0.47 2.30 15.82
CA MET A 124 0.73 3.11 16.03
C MET A 124 1.98 2.43 15.45
N VAL A 125 2.17 1.13 15.72
CA VAL A 125 3.25 0.33 15.15
C VAL A 125 3.17 0.26 13.62
N ALA A 126 1.96 0.11 13.07
CA ALA A 126 1.74 0.07 11.63
C ALA A 126 2.08 1.39 10.92
N LEU A 127 2.03 2.52 11.63
CA LEU A 127 2.39 3.84 11.10
C LEU A 127 3.90 4.16 11.19
N LEU A 128 4.67 3.48 12.05
CA LEU A 128 6.10 3.74 12.23
C LEU A 128 6.89 3.80 10.92
N PRO A 129 6.72 2.87 9.96
CA PRO A 129 7.47 2.91 8.70
C PRO A 129 7.26 4.21 7.93
N ARG A 130 6.06 4.79 7.99
CA ARG A 130 5.74 6.04 7.31
C ARG A 130 6.56 7.23 7.82
N TYR A 131 6.90 7.22 9.10
CA TYR A 131 7.67 8.31 9.71
C TYR A 131 9.18 8.06 9.64
N THR A 132 9.64 6.82 9.80
CA THR A 132 11.07 6.48 9.88
C THR A 132 11.76 6.42 8.51
N LEU A 133 11.03 6.06 7.44
CA LEU A 133 11.61 5.87 6.11
C LEU A 133 11.88 7.17 5.34
N GLY A 134 11.56 8.34 5.91
CA GLY A 134 11.74 9.62 5.21
C GLY A 134 13.16 9.94 4.83
N GLY A 135 14.11 9.79 5.76
CA GLY A 135 15.53 10.06 5.53
C GLY A 135 16.15 9.14 4.46
N PRO A 136 16.12 7.81 4.63
CA PRO A 136 16.62 6.87 3.62
C PRO A 136 15.97 7.04 2.25
N ALA A 137 14.67 7.32 2.20
CA ALA A 137 13.93 7.53 0.96
C ALA A 137 14.39 8.79 0.22
N GLY A 138 14.62 9.91 0.95
CA GLY A 138 15.13 11.15 0.36
C GLY A 138 16.53 10.99 -0.20
N TRP A 139 17.42 10.40 0.58
CA TRP A 139 18.79 10.13 0.13
C TRP A 139 18.83 9.29 -1.14
N LEU A 140 17.96 8.26 -1.23
CA LEU A 140 17.89 7.40 -2.40
C LEU A 140 17.30 8.12 -3.62
N ALA A 141 16.30 8.98 -3.44
CA ALA A 141 15.73 9.77 -4.53
C ALA A 141 16.76 10.76 -5.12
N ASP A 142 17.57 11.37 -4.27
CA ASP A 142 18.57 12.37 -4.68
C ASP A 142 19.80 11.73 -5.36
N ASN A 143 20.27 10.56 -4.88
CA ASN A 143 21.51 9.94 -5.34
C ASN A 143 21.30 8.75 -6.28
N GLY A 144 20.21 8.01 -6.14
CA GLY A 144 19.94 6.80 -6.92
C GLY A 144 19.02 7.01 -8.13
N GLY A 145 18.34 8.14 -8.19
CA GLY A 145 17.33 8.41 -9.20
C GLY A 145 16.02 7.65 -8.98
N TRP A 146 14.97 8.06 -9.71
CA TRP A 146 13.60 7.57 -9.50
C TRP A 146 13.40 6.09 -9.85
N SER A 147 14.15 5.57 -10.83
CA SER A 147 14.08 4.14 -11.17
C SER A 147 14.57 3.26 -10.02
N VAL A 148 15.71 3.59 -9.42
CA VAL A 148 16.27 2.87 -8.27
C VAL A 148 15.33 3.01 -7.05
N TYR A 149 14.74 4.18 -6.87
CA TYR A 149 13.77 4.45 -5.80
C TYR A 149 12.57 3.49 -5.86
N TYR A 150 11.92 3.35 -7.02
CA TYR A 150 10.76 2.46 -7.17
C TYR A 150 11.12 0.98 -7.19
N TRP A 151 12.31 0.60 -7.68
CA TRP A 151 12.84 -0.75 -7.51
C TRP A 151 13.05 -1.11 -6.04
N THR A 152 13.58 -0.18 -5.25
CA THR A 152 13.74 -0.38 -3.80
C THR A 152 12.40 -0.48 -3.09
N SER A 153 11.41 0.33 -3.50
CA SER A 153 10.04 0.22 -2.99
C SER A 153 9.43 -1.16 -3.25
N PHE A 154 9.60 -1.68 -4.47
CA PHE A 154 9.17 -3.03 -4.82
C PHE A 154 9.88 -4.09 -3.97
N ALA A 155 11.21 -4.00 -3.84
CA ALA A 155 11.98 -4.93 -3.01
C ALA A 155 11.55 -4.90 -1.53
N LEU A 156 11.22 -3.72 -0.98
CA LEU A 156 10.70 -3.56 0.38
C LEU A 156 9.28 -4.12 0.57
N ALA A 157 8.53 -4.36 -0.50
CA ALA A 157 7.24 -5.05 -0.40
C ALA A 157 7.39 -6.57 -0.21
N LEU A 158 8.48 -7.18 -0.71
CA LEU A 158 8.71 -8.63 -0.65
C LEU A 158 8.78 -9.20 0.78
N PRO A 159 9.47 -8.58 1.76
CA PRO A 159 9.46 -9.03 3.15
C PRO A 159 8.04 -9.07 3.74
N GLY A 160 7.18 -8.13 3.37
CA GLY A 160 5.77 -8.12 3.79
C GLY A 160 5.00 -9.34 3.28
N ILE A 161 5.17 -9.68 2.01
CA ILE A 161 4.58 -10.88 1.40
C ILE A 161 5.13 -12.15 2.07
N ALA A 162 6.44 -12.22 2.26
CA ALA A 162 7.09 -13.35 2.93
C ALA A 162 6.57 -13.53 4.36
N LEU A 163 6.35 -12.45 5.10
CA LEU A 163 5.85 -12.49 6.47
C LEU A 163 4.42 -13.03 6.53
N VAL A 164 3.53 -12.62 5.61
CA VAL A 164 2.17 -13.18 5.50
C VAL A 164 2.21 -14.67 5.17
N LEU A 165 3.14 -15.12 4.31
CA LEU A 165 3.33 -16.54 4.00
C LEU A 165 3.84 -17.34 5.20
N LEU A 166 4.78 -16.81 5.97
CA LEU A 166 5.32 -17.44 7.17
C LEU A 166 4.27 -17.55 8.27
N MET A 167 3.44 -16.54 8.45
CA MET A 167 2.38 -16.48 9.45
C MET A 167 1.09 -17.21 9.03
N ARG A 168 1.08 -17.91 7.91
CA ARG A 168 -0.10 -18.55 7.33
C ARG A 168 -0.94 -19.34 8.32
N ARG A 169 -0.30 -20.17 9.17
CA ARG A 169 -1.01 -21.02 10.16
C ARG A 169 -1.71 -20.20 11.24
N ARG A 170 -1.09 -19.10 11.71
CA ARG A 170 -1.69 -18.21 12.70
C ARG A 170 -2.86 -17.42 12.14
N ILE A 171 -2.77 -16.98 10.90
CA ILE A 171 -3.85 -16.23 10.26
C ILE A 171 -5.06 -17.15 10.02
N ASP A 172 -4.84 -18.42 9.64
CA ASP A 172 -5.92 -19.38 9.46
C ASP A 172 -6.67 -19.68 10.78
N THR A 173 -5.96 -19.76 11.92
CA THR A 173 -6.60 -19.93 13.22
C THR A 173 -7.43 -18.71 13.65
N LEU A 174 -6.99 -17.50 13.31
CA LEU A 174 -7.74 -16.26 13.57
C LEU A 174 -9.01 -16.17 12.71
N ASP A 175 -8.92 -16.59 11.45
CA ASP A 175 -10.07 -16.59 10.51
C ASP A 175 -11.15 -17.59 10.96
N ALA A 176 -10.75 -18.75 11.49
CA ALA A 176 -11.65 -19.77 12.03
C ALA A 176 -12.38 -19.27 13.30
N SER A 177 -11.68 -18.60 14.20
CA SER A 177 -12.26 -18.10 15.47
C SER A 177 -13.22 -16.92 15.32
N GLN A 178 -13.28 -16.30 14.16
CA GLN A 178 -14.24 -15.21 13.85
C GLN A 178 -15.54 -15.71 13.23
N ASN A 179 -15.55 -16.95 12.74
CA ASN A 179 -16.71 -17.59 12.12
C ASN A 179 -17.52 -18.45 13.12
N GLU A 180 -17.09 -18.57 14.39
CA GLU A 180 -17.79 -19.16 15.53
C GLU A 180 -18.48 -18.07 16.38
#